data_371d1348ef547d3b10245cbb134a1c45
#
_entry.id   371d1348ef547d3b10245cbb134a1c45
#
_cell.length_a   1.000
_cell.length_b   1.000
_cell.length_c   1.000
_cell.angle_alpha   90.00
_cell.angle_beta   90.00
_cell.angle_gamma   90.00
#
_symmetry.space_group_name_H-M   'P 1'
#
loop_
_entity.id
_entity.type
_entity.pdbx_description
1 polymer ?
#
loop_
_entity_poly.entity_id
_entity_poly.type
_entity_poly.pdbx_seq_one_letter_code
_entity_poly.pdbx_strand_id
1 'polypeptide(L)'
;MPALRQLLADPSLPEALRQLYADGGALWLDAEGRPGRQVESAIAMLRSAHVEGMEPAAYGGDALAQQAGQAAREDAGNEARARFELEMSRAVLRYLRQVHAGRVAPQSVGFRVPPRADPANVPGALRSALQQGRLAAAVEALRPQLAQYASLRAELARYRSLAGEPGLEAPLPASASVRPGDAYPALEPLYRKLVAYGDLPATAAVPAGRYEGEIVDGVQRFQSRHGLAADGVLGKTTQAALNVPPAARLRQIELAMERLRWLPALGGKRFVGINIPMYRLWAADLAPSGLSTAAQMNVVVGKALDTQTPVMMEEMRYVVFRPYWNIPRSILRGEILPKLQADPGYLAQQHMEIVEGPGDDAIPVATTPESIAALAEGRLRLRQQPGTHNSLGLVKFIFPNDEAVYLHGTPAQQLFSRVRRDFSHGCVRVEDPVALAQWALKDLPEWNRERIVAAMQDGPPSQRVDLPQPIQVLLFYVTAVVAAEDGRIHFAQDIYGHDAKLDRALAKLTAS
;
A
#
# COMPACT_ATOMS: atom_id res chain seq x y z
N MET A 1 40.87 -11.49 18.45
CA MET A 1 40.50 -11.98 19.80
C MET A 1 40.15 -13.47 19.72
N PRO A 2 40.81 -14.37 20.49
CA PRO A 2 40.47 -15.81 20.47
C PRO A 2 39.02 -16.10 20.86
N ALA A 3 38.48 -15.45 21.88
CA ALA A 3 37.10 -15.62 22.32
C ALA A 3 36.08 -15.29 21.23
N LEU A 4 36.30 -14.26 20.44
CA LEU A 4 35.43 -13.93 19.29
C LEU A 4 35.45 -15.04 18.24
N ARG A 5 36.61 -15.58 17.90
CA ARG A 5 36.73 -16.70 16.95
C ARG A 5 35.98 -17.93 17.43
N GLN A 6 36.05 -18.22 18.73
CA GLN A 6 35.32 -19.34 19.33
C GLN A 6 33.80 -19.15 19.19
N LEU A 7 33.28 -17.95 19.48
CA LEU A 7 31.86 -17.64 19.32
C LEU A 7 31.43 -17.69 17.84
N LEU A 8 32.28 -17.23 16.92
CA LEU A 8 32.01 -17.27 15.48
C LEU A 8 32.04 -18.68 14.88
N ALA A 9 32.66 -19.65 15.57
CA ALA A 9 32.66 -21.05 15.16
C ALA A 9 31.34 -21.79 15.46
N ASP A 10 30.40 -21.16 16.18
CA ASP A 10 29.10 -21.76 16.48
C ASP A 10 28.30 -21.93 15.18
N PRO A 11 27.92 -23.17 14.79
CA PRO A 11 27.17 -23.44 13.57
C PRO A 11 25.74 -22.89 13.62
N SER A 12 25.21 -22.56 14.79
CA SER A 12 23.90 -21.97 14.96
C SER A 12 23.83 -20.46 14.63
N LEU A 13 24.99 -19.82 14.43
CA LEU A 13 25.02 -18.39 14.09
C LEU A 13 24.32 -18.12 12.75
N PRO A 14 23.51 -17.05 12.68
CA PRO A 14 22.91 -16.61 11.43
C PRO A 14 23.95 -16.36 10.35
N GLU A 15 23.63 -16.78 9.11
CA GLU A 15 24.51 -16.62 7.95
C GLU A 15 24.99 -15.18 7.76
N ALA A 16 24.13 -14.19 7.96
CA ALA A 16 24.49 -12.78 7.87
C ALA A 16 25.62 -12.36 8.85
N LEU A 17 25.67 -12.97 10.05
CA LEU A 17 26.78 -12.73 10.99
C LEU A 17 28.07 -13.40 10.50
N ARG A 18 28.00 -14.63 10.00
CA ARG A 18 29.16 -15.30 9.41
C ARG A 18 29.75 -14.49 8.25
N GLN A 19 28.90 -14.01 7.37
CA GLN A 19 29.30 -13.14 6.25
C GLN A 19 29.90 -11.81 6.74
N LEU A 20 29.33 -11.20 7.78
CA LEU A 20 29.86 -9.96 8.34
C LEU A 20 31.27 -10.12 8.88
N TYR A 21 31.61 -11.28 9.47
CA TYR A 21 32.91 -11.59 10.05
C TYR A 21 33.80 -12.48 9.16
N ALA A 22 33.54 -12.60 7.87
CA ALA A 22 34.31 -13.45 6.97
C ALA A 22 35.82 -13.16 7.00
N ASP A 23 36.22 -11.90 7.24
CA ASP A 23 37.62 -11.48 7.35
C ASP A 23 38.20 -11.64 8.77
N GLY A 24 37.42 -12.10 9.74
CA GLY A 24 37.87 -12.53 11.07
C GLY A 24 38.27 -11.43 12.04
N GLY A 25 38.10 -10.14 11.71
CA GLY A 25 38.43 -9.00 12.57
C GLY A 25 37.27 -8.54 13.45
N ALA A 26 37.55 -7.88 14.58
CA ALA A 26 36.55 -7.13 15.33
C ALA A 26 36.14 -5.88 14.53
N LEU A 27 34.87 -5.49 14.65
CA LEU A 27 34.27 -4.37 13.92
C LEU A 27 33.96 -3.19 14.84
N TRP A 28 33.63 -3.48 16.09
CA TRP A 28 33.22 -2.51 17.10
C TRP A 28 34.28 -2.23 18.15
N LEU A 29 35.31 -3.08 18.23
CA LEU A 29 36.41 -2.96 19.18
C LEU A 29 37.70 -2.57 18.46
N ASP A 30 38.50 -1.71 19.10
CA ASP A 30 39.85 -1.34 18.66
C ASP A 30 40.89 -2.47 18.89
N ALA A 31 42.15 -2.20 18.59
CA ALA A 31 43.23 -3.16 18.74
C ALA A 31 43.47 -3.55 20.22
N GLU A 32 43.14 -2.67 21.14
CA GLU A 32 43.22 -2.86 22.58
C GLU A 32 41.97 -3.55 23.15
N GLY A 33 40.96 -3.83 22.30
CA GLY A 33 39.70 -4.47 22.66
C GLY A 33 38.70 -3.52 23.35
N ARG A 34 38.88 -2.20 23.23
CA ARG A 34 37.95 -1.20 23.72
C ARG A 34 36.94 -0.78 22.67
N PRO A 35 35.72 -0.34 23.05
CA PRO A 35 34.73 0.16 22.10
C PRO A 35 35.28 1.29 21.24
N GLY A 36 35.21 1.09 19.91
CA GLY A 36 35.67 2.06 18.91
C GLY A 36 34.68 3.20 18.68
N ARG A 37 35.09 4.22 17.89
CA ARG A 37 34.31 5.44 17.62
C ARG A 37 32.92 5.20 17.02
N GLN A 38 32.72 4.07 16.31
CA GLN A 38 31.46 3.76 15.65
C GLN A 38 30.37 3.26 16.63
N VAL A 39 30.76 2.81 17.84
CA VAL A 39 29.83 2.25 18.83
C VAL A 39 28.80 3.29 19.26
N GLU A 40 29.21 4.50 19.58
CA GLU A 40 28.29 5.58 19.99
C GLU A 40 27.31 5.92 18.87
N SER A 41 27.80 6.01 17.62
CA SER A 41 26.96 6.27 16.44
C SER A 41 25.95 5.15 16.22
N ALA A 42 26.36 3.89 16.41
CA ALA A 42 25.47 2.74 16.28
C ALA A 42 24.39 2.72 17.37
N ILE A 43 24.75 2.98 18.61
CA ILE A 43 23.82 3.06 19.73
C ILE A 43 22.81 4.21 19.50
N ALA A 44 23.28 5.39 19.10
CA ALA A 44 22.41 6.53 18.76
C ALA A 44 21.44 6.19 17.63
N MET A 45 21.91 5.51 16.58
CA MET A 45 21.09 5.00 15.48
C MET A 45 19.99 4.05 15.98
N LEU A 46 20.31 3.07 16.81
CA LEU A 46 19.34 2.12 17.36
C LEU A 46 18.30 2.79 18.26
N ARG A 47 18.72 3.74 19.10
CA ARG A 47 17.83 4.56 19.92
C ARG A 47 16.92 5.46 19.10
N SER A 48 17.35 5.85 17.91
CA SER A 48 16.56 6.68 17.00
C SER A 48 15.74 5.86 15.96
N ALA A 49 15.56 4.55 16.16
CA ALA A 49 14.79 3.69 15.24
C ALA A 49 13.36 4.20 14.99
N HIS A 50 12.83 5.01 15.87
CA HIS A 50 11.54 5.67 15.72
C HIS A 50 11.47 6.61 14.51
N VAL A 51 12.60 7.14 14.00
CA VAL A 51 12.60 7.98 12.77
C VAL A 51 12.27 7.17 11.52
N GLU A 52 12.39 5.85 11.62
CA GLU A 52 11.97 4.90 10.60
C GLU A 52 10.60 4.24 10.94
N GLY A 53 9.86 4.75 11.93
CA GLY A 53 8.59 4.14 12.35
C GLY A 53 8.75 2.77 13.01
N MET A 54 9.88 2.54 13.68
CA MET A 54 10.20 1.31 14.40
C MET A 54 10.38 1.56 15.88
N GLU A 55 10.09 0.56 16.73
CA GLU A 55 10.21 0.68 18.18
C GLU A 55 11.68 0.60 18.63
N PRO A 56 12.28 1.65 19.25
CA PRO A 56 13.68 1.64 19.67
C PRO A 56 14.02 0.53 20.65
N ALA A 57 13.10 0.22 21.58
CA ALA A 57 13.29 -0.81 22.59
C ALA A 57 13.59 -2.20 21.98
N ALA A 58 13.06 -2.47 20.77
CA ALA A 58 13.29 -3.72 20.04
C ALA A 58 14.76 -3.94 19.66
N TYR A 59 15.59 -2.91 19.68
CA TYR A 59 17.01 -2.99 19.26
C TYR A 59 18.00 -2.95 20.40
N GLY A 60 17.56 -2.78 21.64
CA GLY A 60 18.38 -2.88 22.83
C GLY A 60 19.49 -1.83 22.98
N GLY A 61 19.32 -0.63 22.38
CA GLY A 61 20.34 0.42 22.39
C GLY A 61 20.83 0.82 23.78
N ASP A 62 19.96 0.81 24.80
CA ASP A 62 20.34 1.13 26.18
C ASP A 62 21.17 0.02 26.84
N ALA A 63 20.81 -1.23 26.64
CA ALA A 63 21.58 -2.37 27.12
C ALA A 63 22.96 -2.43 26.45
N LEU A 64 23.03 -2.15 25.14
CA LEU A 64 24.29 -2.07 24.41
C LEU A 64 25.18 -0.93 24.90
N ALA A 65 24.62 0.21 25.29
CA ALA A 65 25.39 1.30 25.89
C ALA A 65 26.01 0.89 27.24
N GLN A 66 25.27 0.16 28.06
CA GLN A 66 25.78 -0.38 29.31
C GLN A 66 26.89 -1.41 29.08
N GLN A 67 26.69 -2.33 28.12
CA GLN A 67 27.72 -3.32 27.75
C GLN A 67 28.97 -2.67 27.16
N ALA A 68 28.83 -1.61 26.37
CA ALA A 68 29.96 -0.82 25.87
C ALA A 68 30.77 -0.22 27.00
N GLY A 69 30.10 0.38 27.99
CA GLY A 69 30.77 0.89 29.22
C GLY A 69 31.51 -0.19 29.99
N GLN A 70 30.94 -1.41 30.08
CA GLN A 70 31.63 -2.55 30.73
C GLN A 70 32.83 -3.02 29.91
N ALA A 71 32.71 -3.14 28.60
CA ALA A 71 33.78 -3.56 27.69
C ALA A 71 34.97 -2.57 27.64
N ALA A 72 34.70 -1.29 27.94
CA ALA A 72 35.71 -0.23 28.01
C ALA A 72 36.63 -0.30 29.25
N ARG A 73 36.22 -1.03 30.30
CA ARG A 73 36.99 -1.13 31.54
C ARG A 73 38.29 -1.92 31.31
N GLU A 74 39.33 -1.57 32.00
CA GLU A 74 40.63 -2.27 31.91
C GLU A 74 40.54 -3.73 32.40
N ASP A 75 39.71 -4.00 33.41
CA ASP A 75 39.44 -5.33 33.97
C ASP A 75 38.45 -6.17 33.17
N ALA A 76 37.92 -5.64 32.06
CA ALA A 76 36.98 -6.38 31.23
C ALA A 76 37.63 -7.61 30.57
N GLY A 77 37.03 -8.78 30.81
CA GLY A 77 37.50 -10.04 30.23
C GLY A 77 37.28 -10.13 28.72
N ASN A 78 38.14 -10.89 28.03
CA ASN A 78 38.04 -11.11 26.57
C ASN A 78 36.68 -11.69 26.14
N GLU A 79 36.04 -12.49 26.98
CA GLU A 79 34.74 -13.07 26.72
C GLU A 79 33.60 -12.00 26.72
N ALA A 80 33.62 -11.10 27.70
CA ALA A 80 32.66 -10.00 27.81
C ALA A 80 32.79 -9.08 26.57
N ARG A 81 33.99 -8.74 26.15
CA ARG A 81 34.28 -7.97 24.94
C ARG A 81 33.80 -8.67 23.66
N ALA A 82 34.02 -9.97 23.55
CA ALA A 82 33.58 -10.75 22.38
C ALA A 82 32.05 -10.88 22.34
N ARG A 83 31.37 -11.01 23.46
CA ARG A 83 29.90 -11.00 23.53
C ARG A 83 29.33 -9.65 23.10
N PHE A 84 29.87 -8.55 23.64
CA PHE A 84 29.48 -7.19 23.20
C PHE A 84 29.62 -6.99 21.70
N GLU A 85 30.74 -7.41 21.12
CA GLU A 85 31.03 -7.33 19.68
C GLU A 85 29.92 -8.02 18.85
N LEU A 86 29.51 -9.23 19.25
CA LEU A 86 28.47 -9.99 18.56
C LEU A 86 27.08 -9.42 18.78
N GLU A 87 26.74 -9.00 20.01
CA GLU A 87 25.43 -8.42 20.31
C GLU A 87 25.20 -7.10 19.55
N MET A 88 26.22 -6.25 19.49
CA MET A 88 26.20 -5.02 18.68
C MET A 88 25.95 -5.34 17.21
N SER A 89 26.68 -6.31 16.65
CA SER A 89 26.50 -6.73 15.27
C SER A 89 25.11 -7.29 14.99
N ARG A 90 24.58 -8.11 15.89
CA ARG A 90 23.23 -8.67 15.77
C ARG A 90 22.17 -7.56 15.77
N ALA A 91 22.27 -6.59 16.67
CA ALA A 91 21.32 -5.50 16.78
C ALA A 91 21.36 -4.60 15.53
N VAL A 92 22.55 -4.22 15.08
CA VAL A 92 22.72 -3.36 13.89
C VAL A 92 22.29 -4.08 12.61
N LEU A 93 22.69 -5.34 12.40
CA LEU A 93 22.23 -6.11 11.24
C LEU A 93 20.71 -6.28 11.22
N ARG A 94 20.09 -6.57 12.37
CA ARG A 94 18.64 -6.66 12.48
C ARG A 94 17.97 -5.35 12.09
N TYR A 95 18.45 -4.23 12.63
CA TYR A 95 17.93 -2.90 12.30
C TYR A 95 18.05 -2.61 10.81
N LEU A 96 19.23 -2.77 10.22
CA LEU A 96 19.47 -2.49 8.81
C LEU A 96 18.63 -3.37 7.87
N ARG A 97 18.50 -4.66 8.17
CA ARG A 97 17.63 -5.57 7.42
C ARG A 97 16.15 -5.15 7.49
N GLN A 98 15.70 -4.71 8.66
CA GLN A 98 14.33 -4.28 8.87
C GLN A 98 14.05 -2.91 8.23
N VAL A 99 15.02 -2.01 8.17
CA VAL A 99 14.94 -0.77 7.36
C VAL A 99 14.80 -1.12 5.87
N HIS A 100 15.53 -2.14 5.40
CA HIS A 100 15.54 -2.54 3.99
C HIS A 100 14.28 -3.28 3.56
N ALA A 101 13.86 -4.31 4.31
CA ALA A 101 12.86 -5.28 3.87
C ALA A 101 11.60 -5.35 4.76
N GLY A 102 11.54 -4.53 5.82
CA GLY A 102 10.45 -4.59 6.82
C GLY A 102 10.68 -5.65 7.89
N ARG A 103 9.76 -5.66 8.86
CA ARG A 103 9.79 -6.54 10.05
C ARG A 103 8.94 -7.79 9.88
N VAL A 104 7.91 -7.70 9.04
CA VAL A 104 6.91 -8.76 8.79
C VAL A 104 7.00 -9.19 7.34
N ALA A 105 7.01 -10.49 7.09
CA ALA A 105 6.93 -11.02 5.72
C ALA A 105 5.53 -10.75 5.15
N PRO A 106 5.40 -10.13 3.95
CA PRO A 106 4.11 -9.81 3.35
C PRO A 106 3.13 -10.98 3.30
N GLN A 107 3.63 -12.17 2.95
CA GLN A 107 2.85 -13.39 2.83
C GLN A 107 2.20 -13.82 4.15
N SER A 108 2.85 -13.54 5.30
CA SER A 108 2.32 -13.89 6.64
C SER A 108 1.08 -13.09 7.00
N VAL A 109 0.86 -11.96 6.33
CA VAL A 109 -0.33 -11.11 6.47
C VAL A 109 -1.27 -11.20 5.26
N GLY A 110 -1.01 -12.15 4.34
CA GLY A 110 -1.89 -12.46 3.21
C GLY A 110 -1.65 -11.61 1.97
N PHE A 111 -0.49 -10.96 1.85
CA PHE A 111 -0.13 -10.17 0.69
C PHE A 111 0.72 -11.00 -0.28
N ARG A 112 0.36 -11.02 -1.56
CA ARG A 112 1.04 -11.77 -2.62
C ARG A 112 2.01 -10.86 -3.38
N VAL A 113 2.84 -10.18 -2.64
CA VAL A 113 3.95 -9.40 -3.19
C VAL A 113 5.20 -10.28 -3.09
N PRO A 114 5.98 -10.45 -4.17
CA PRO A 114 7.25 -11.17 -4.10
C PRO A 114 8.09 -10.56 -2.97
N PRO A 115 8.77 -11.39 -2.17
CA PRO A 115 9.74 -10.84 -1.23
C PRO A 115 10.71 -9.98 -2.01
N ARG A 116 11.09 -8.84 -1.44
CA ARG A 116 12.16 -8.04 -2.01
C ARG A 116 13.36 -8.98 -2.14
N ALA A 117 13.73 -9.29 -3.39
CA ALA A 117 14.96 -10.03 -3.63
C ALA A 117 16.03 -9.32 -2.84
N ASP A 118 16.74 -10.04 -1.98
CA ASP A 118 17.79 -9.46 -1.17
C ASP A 118 19.08 -9.33 -2.00
N PRO A 119 19.22 -8.36 -2.89
CA PRO A 119 20.47 -8.03 -3.52
C PRO A 119 21.29 -7.14 -2.59
N ALA A 120 20.68 -6.60 -1.53
CA ALA A 120 21.42 -5.81 -0.57
C ALA A 120 22.21 -6.79 0.29
N ASN A 121 23.48 -6.95 -0.03
CA ASN A 121 24.46 -7.52 0.88
C ASN A 121 24.54 -6.62 2.13
N VAL A 122 23.53 -6.72 3.02
CA VAL A 122 23.47 -5.93 4.24
C VAL A 122 24.73 -6.10 5.10
N PRO A 123 25.29 -7.32 5.27
CA PRO A 123 26.58 -7.49 5.93
C PRO A 123 27.71 -6.74 5.23
N GLY A 124 27.81 -6.80 3.91
CA GLY A 124 28.84 -6.08 3.15
C GLY A 124 28.68 -4.57 3.21
N ALA A 125 27.43 -4.06 3.13
CA ALA A 125 27.14 -2.65 3.27
C ALA A 125 27.51 -2.13 4.68
N LEU A 126 27.20 -2.88 5.74
CA LEU A 126 27.59 -2.54 7.10
C LEU A 126 29.10 -2.52 7.26
N ARG A 127 29.80 -3.55 6.78
CA ARG A 127 31.27 -3.62 6.85
C ARG A 127 31.93 -2.44 6.15
N SER A 128 31.51 -2.14 4.92
CA SER A 128 32.01 -1.00 4.15
C SER A 128 31.76 0.34 4.89
N ALA A 129 30.58 0.51 5.45
CA ALA A 129 30.23 1.72 6.20
C ALA A 129 31.07 1.89 7.46
N LEU A 130 31.35 0.80 8.19
CA LEU A 130 32.21 0.81 9.38
C LEU A 130 33.66 1.13 9.00
N GLN A 131 34.21 0.54 7.94
CA GLN A 131 35.56 0.84 7.46
C GLN A 131 35.74 2.30 7.04
N GLN A 132 34.67 2.90 6.49
CA GLN A 132 34.68 4.30 6.05
C GLN A 132 34.31 5.29 7.18
N GLY A 133 33.93 4.81 8.37
CA GLY A 133 33.42 5.68 9.44
C GLY A 133 32.07 6.35 9.12
N ARG A 134 31.25 5.76 8.26
CA ARG A 134 30.04 6.37 7.68
C ARG A 134 28.80 5.49 7.88
N LEU A 135 28.54 5.07 9.11
CA LEU A 135 27.42 4.16 9.41
C LEU A 135 26.04 4.72 8.93
N ALA A 136 25.82 6.02 9.01
CA ALA A 136 24.60 6.65 8.50
C ALA A 136 24.41 6.42 7.00
N ALA A 137 25.50 6.34 6.20
CA ALA A 137 25.42 6.06 4.77
C ALA A 137 24.87 4.65 4.47
N ALA A 138 25.13 3.67 5.35
CA ALA A 138 24.54 2.33 5.20
C ALA A 138 23.01 2.37 5.35
N VAL A 139 22.49 3.15 6.31
CA VAL A 139 21.05 3.31 6.49
C VAL A 139 20.43 3.96 5.26
N GLU A 140 21.01 5.05 4.75
CA GLU A 140 20.51 5.74 3.56
C GLU A 140 20.48 4.83 2.32
N ALA A 141 21.55 4.04 2.09
CA ALA A 141 21.62 3.13 0.97
C ALA A 141 20.61 1.97 1.03
N LEU A 142 20.24 1.56 2.24
CA LEU A 142 19.31 0.44 2.47
C LEU A 142 17.84 0.86 2.56
N ARG A 143 17.54 2.14 2.76
CA ARG A 143 16.15 2.65 2.75
C ARG A 143 15.48 2.39 1.41
N PRO A 144 14.14 2.25 1.38
CA PRO A 144 13.40 2.32 0.14
C PRO A 144 13.66 3.65 -0.58
N GLN A 145 14.16 3.57 -1.81
CA GLN A 145 14.47 4.75 -2.65
C GLN A 145 13.20 5.27 -3.34
N LEU A 146 12.11 5.37 -2.59
CA LEU A 146 10.82 5.88 -3.03
C LEU A 146 10.60 7.28 -2.46
N ALA A 147 10.28 8.26 -3.30
CA ALA A 147 9.93 9.62 -2.85
C ALA A 147 8.84 9.58 -1.77
N GLN A 148 7.83 8.70 -1.93
CA GLN A 148 6.77 8.48 -0.97
C GLN A 148 7.28 8.07 0.43
N TYR A 149 8.34 7.24 0.50
CA TYR A 149 8.92 6.85 1.78
C TYR A 149 9.59 8.02 2.49
N ALA A 150 10.33 8.85 1.77
CA ALA A 150 10.95 10.07 2.30
C ALA A 150 9.89 11.07 2.81
N SER A 151 8.83 11.28 2.03
CA SER A 151 7.71 12.15 2.43
C SER A 151 6.99 11.63 3.68
N LEU A 152 6.74 10.33 3.78
CA LEU A 152 6.13 9.74 4.98
C LEU A 152 7.03 9.82 6.21
N ARG A 153 8.36 9.76 6.06
CA ARG A 153 9.29 10.01 7.19
C ARG A 153 9.17 11.44 7.74
N ALA A 154 9.03 12.42 6.88
CA ALA A 154 8.81 13.81 7.30
C ALA A 154 7.48 13.95 8.06
N GLU A 155 6.41 13.36 7.53
CA GLU A 155 5.09 13.34 8.19
C GLU A 155 5.11 12.53 9.49
N LEU A 156 5.87 11.43 9.57
CA LEU A 156 6.07 10.66 10.80
C LEU A 156 6.62 11.54 11.92
N ALA A 157 7.65 12.35 11.64
CA ALA A 157 8.22 13.27 12.61
C ALA A 157 7.19 14.32 13.06
N ARG A 158 6.43 14.90 12.09
CA ARG A 158 5.37 15.87 12.38
C ARG A 158 4.26 15.27 13.25
N TYR A 159 3.72 14.11 12.88
CA TYR A 159 2.65 13.47 13.65
C TYR A 159 3.10 12.97 15.02
N ARG A 160 4.39 12.66 15.19
CA ARG A 160 4.96 12.35 16.51
C ARG A 160 4.95 13.57 17.43
N SER A 161 5.27 14.74 16.90
CA SER A 161 5.12 15.98 17.67
C SER A 161 3.67 16.23 18.04
N LEU A 162 2.73 16.09 17.08
CA LEU A 162 1.31 16.28 17.33
C LEU A 162 0.73 15.30 18.37
N ALA A 163 1.23 14.07 18.42
CA ALA A 163 0.79 13.08 19.41
C ALA A 163 1.15 13.44 20.85
N GLY A 164 2.12 14.36 21.04
CA GLY A 164 2.47 14.89 22.36
C GLY A 164 1.77 16.21 22.72
N GLU A 165 0.95 16.77 21.81
CA GLU A 165 0.33 18.08 22.05
C GLU A 165 -0.93 18.01 22.89
N PRO A 166 -0.98 18.72 24.04
CA PRO A 166 -2.19 18.76 24.87
C PRO A 166 -3.40 19.33 24.08
N GLY A 167 -4.53 18.66 24.21
CA GLY A 167 -5.79 19.07 23.59
C GLY A 167 -6.08 18.54 22.18
N LEU A 168 -5.07 17.99 21.47
CA LEU A 168 -5.32 17.33 20.19
C LEU A 168 -5.86 15.90 20.36
N GLU A 169 -5.52 15.23 21.45
CA GLU A 169 -6.01 13.88 21.78
C GLU A 169 -7.50 13.89 22.20
N ALA A 170 -7.98 15.01 22.77
CA ALA A 170 -9.36 15.11 23.22
C ALA A 170 -10.32 15.06 22.02
N PRO A 171 -11.39 14.21 22.08
CA PRO A 171 -12.39 14.19 21.04
C PRO A 171 -13.22 15.49 21.04
N LEU A 172 -13.67 15.89 19.85
CA LEU A 172 -14.70 16.91 19.74
C LEU A 172 -15.99 16.38 20.37
N PRO A 173 -16.79 17.23 21.03
CA PRO A 173 -18.06 16.82 21.61
C PRO A 173 -18.96 16.17 20.55
N ALA A 174 -19.64 15.09 20.93
CA ALA A 174 -20.62 14.47 20.06
C ALA A 174 -21.75 15.47 19.79
N SER A 175 -22.05 15.70 18.53
CA SER A 175 -23.10 16.61 18.10
C SER A 175 -23.93 15.98 16.99
N ALA A 176 -25.14 16.48 16.81
CA ALA A 176 -25.88 16.27 15.57
C ALA A 176 -25.05 16.81 14.39
N SER A 177 -25.47 16.52 13.17
CA SER A 177 -24.83 17.08 11.98
C SER A 177 -24.87 18.61 12.05
N VAL A 178 -23.70 19.25 11.94
CA VAL A 178 -23.54 20.71 11.95
C VAL A 178 -23.24 21.17 10.52
N ARG A 179 -24.05 22.09 10.00
CA ARG A 179 -23.91 22.66 8.65
C ARG A 179 -23.29 24.05 8.72
N PRO A 180 -22.70 24.54 7.65
CA PRO A 180 -22.28 25.94 7.57
C PRO A 180 -23.42 26.88 7.95
N GLY A 181 -23.16 27.84 8.85
CA GLY A 181 -24.13 28.75 9.43
C GLY A 181 -24.78 28.32 10.76
N ASP A 182 -24.68 27.05 11.13
CA ASP A 182 -25.21 26.54 12.39
C ASP A 182 -24.38 27.02 13.60
N ALA A 183 -25.03 27.12 14.76
CA ALA A 183 -24.33 27.35 16.01
C ALA A 183 -23.51 26.11 16.39
N TYR A 184 -22.23 26.30 16.74
CA TYR A 184 -21.38 25.19 17.16
C TYR A 184 -20.47 25.60 18.33
N PRO A 185 -20.68 25.06 19.53
CA PRO A 185 -19.92 25.48 20.71
C PRO A 185 -18.44 25.01 20.72
N ALA A 186 -18.10 24.02 19.91
CA ALA A 186 -16.75 23.46 19.83
C ALA A 186 -15.90 24.04 18.68
N LEU A 187 -16.11 25.30 18.30
CA LEU A 187 -15.35 25.98 17.24
C LEU A 187 -13.85 26.06 17.57
N GLU A 188 -13.51 26.44 18.79
CA GLU A 188 -12.11 26.58 19.21
C GLU A 188 -11.34 25.24 19.19
N PRO A 189 -11.86 24.13 19.76
CA PRO A 189 -11.23 22.80 19.58
C PRO A 189 -11.12 22.35 18.12
N LEU A 190 -12.15 22.61 17.31
CA LEU A 190 -12.13 22.30 15.89
C LEU A 190 -11.04 23.11 15.15
N TYR A 191 -10.97 24.42 15.39
CA TYR A 191 -9.94 25.30 14.85
C TYR A 191 -8.55 24.79 15.16
N ARG A 192 -8.26 24.47 16.43
CA ARG A 192 -6.95 23.95 16.85
C ARG A 192 -6.58 22.67 16.10
N LYS A 193 -7.50 21.73 15.97
CA LYS A 193 -7.26 20.49 15.20
C LYS A 193 -6.96 20.78 13.74
N LEU A 194 -7.74 21.65 13.09
CA LEU A 194 -7.53 21.97 11.67
C LEU A 194 -6.20 22.71 11.43
N VAL A 195 -5.81 23.61 12.33
CA VAL A 195 -4.50 24.29 12.26
C VAL A 195 -3.36 23.30 12.46
N ALA A 196 -3.42 22.47 13.49
CA ALA A 196 -2.40 21.46 13.79
C ALA A 196 -2.22 20.46 12.63
N TYR A 197 -3.33 20.07 12.00
CA TYR A 197 -3.29 19.17 10.84
C TYR A 197 -2.92 19.87 9.53
N GLY A 198 -2.83 21.20 9.53
CA GLY A 198 -2.47 22.01 8.36
C GLY A 198 -3.64 22.26 7.41
N ASP A 199 -4.86 22.00 7.83
CA ASP A 199 -6.07 22.24 7.02
C ASP A 199 -6.56 23.66 7.10
N LEU A 200 -6.09 24.42 8.10
CA LEU A 200 -6.40 25.83 8.30
C LEU A 200 -5.10 26.59 8.62
N PRO A 201 -4.87 27.77 8.07
CA PRO A 201 -3.73 28.60 8.48
C PRO A 201 -3.92 29.10 9.91
N ALA A 202 -2.83 29.22 10.67
CA ALA A 202 -2.87 29.73 12.04
C ALA A 202 -3.33 31.21 12.14
N THR A 203 -3.36 31.92 11.02
CA THR A 203 -3.83 33.31 10.90
C THR A 203 -5.33 33.41 10.64
N ALA A 204 -6.03 32.27 10.40
CA ALA A 204 -7.46 32.28 10.16
C ALA A 204 -8.22 32.73 11.43
N ALA A 205 -9.29 33.48 11.24
CA ALA A 205 -10.13 33.91 12.34
C ALA A 205 -10.99 32.78 12.89
N VAL A 206 -11.10 32.67 14.21
CA VAL A 206 -12.08 31.77 14.83
C VAL A 206 -13.43 32.51 14.84
N PRO A 207 -14.46 32.01 14.14
CA PRO A 207 -15.75 32.66 14.09
C PRO A 207 -16.45 32.63 15.46
N ALA A 208 -17.19 33.69 15.78
CA ALA A 208 -17.89 33.80 17.06
C ALA A 208 -19.22 33.04 17.06
N GLY A 209 -19.24 31.83 17.62
CA GLY A 209 -20.47 31.07 17.93
C GLY A 209 -21.11 30.35 16.75
N ARG A 210 -20.78 30.70 15.49
CA ARG A 210 -21.32 30.05 14.29
C ARG A 210 -20.23 29.36 13.47
N TYR A 211 -20.58 28.23 12.91
CA TYR A 211 -19.69 27.46 12.04
C TYR A 211 -19.75 28.03 10.61
N GLU A 212 -18.91 29.03 10.31
CA GLU A 212 -18.90 29.76 9.04
C GLU A 212 -17.50 30.28 8.67
N GLY A 213 -17.33 30.75 7.42
CA GLY A 213 -16.08 31.33 6.95
C GLY A 213 -14.97 30.29 6.75
N GLU A 214 -13.70 30.69 6.96
CA GLU A 214 -12.52 29.89 6.63
C GLU A 214 -12.45 28.54 7.34
N ILE A 215 -13.09 28.37 8.49
CA ILE A 215 -13.13 27.09 9.21
C ILE A 215 -13.92 26.04 8.44
N VAL A 216 -14.93 26.44 7.65
CA VAL A 216 -15.67 25.53 6.74
C VAL A 216 -14.74 25.04 5.63
N ASP A 217 -13.96 25.94 5.03
CA ASP A 217 -12.96 25.57 4.01
C ASP A 217 -11.88 24.64 4.60
N GLY A 218 -11.50 24.87 5.86
CA GLY A 218 -10.62 23.98 6.60
C GLY A 218 -11.19 22.58 6.74
N VAL A 219 -12.48 22.46 7.09
CA VAL A 219 -13.16 21.17 7.17
C VAL A 219 -13.27 20.51 5.80
N GLN A 220 -13.56 21.24 4.72
CA GLN A 220 -13.59 20.69 3.36
C GLN A 220 -12.23 20.14 2.94
N ARG A 221 -11.13 20.85 3.23
CA ARG A 221 -9.76 20.35 3.01
C ARG A 221 -9.47 19.09 3.81
N PHE A 222 -9.84 19.08 5.09
CA PHE A 222 -9.73 17.89 5.94
C PHE A 222 -10.52 16.71 5.38
N GLN A 223 -11.78 16.93 5.00
CA GLN A 223 -12.64 15.90 4.40
C GLN A 223 -12.00 15.30 3.14
N SER A 224 -11.55 16.16 2.21
CA SER A 224 -10.94 15.75 0.95
C SER A 224 -9.76 14.80 1.18
N ARG A 225 -8.79 15.18 2.03
CA ARG A 225 -7.61 14.36 2.29
C ARG A 225 -7.85 13.16 3.23
N HIS A 226 -9.07 13.03 3.79
CA HIS A 226 -9.49 11.85 4.55
C HIS A 226 -10.47 10.95 3.77
N GLY A 227 -10.60 11.18 2.45
CA GLY A 227 -11.48 10.37 1.60
C GLY A 227 -12.95 10.50 2.01
N LEU A 228 -13.39 11.69 2.41
CA LEU A 228 -14.77 12.02 2.75
C LEU A 228 -15.37 12.97 1.70
N ALA A 229 -16.70 13.11 1.68
CA ALA A 229 -17.34 14.15 0.88
C ALA A 229 -16.91 15.54 1.41
N ALA A 230 -16.33 16.36 0.54
CA ALA A 230 -15.83 17.69 0.89
C ALA A 230 -16.96 18.72 0.85
N ASP A 231 -18.02 18.49 1.62
CA ASP A 231 -19.24 19.30 1.68
C ASP A 231 -19.25 20.33 2.80
N GLY A 232 -18.21 20.33 3.66
CA GLY A 232 -18.11 21.18 4.83
C GLY A 232 -19.06 20.79 5.97
N VAL A 233 -19.80 19.71 5.86
CA VAL A 233 -20.75 19.29 6.92
C VAL A 233 -20.02 18.45 7.97
N LEU A 234 -20.11 18.84 9.24
CA LEU A 234 -19.61 18.04 10.36
C LEU A 234 -20.61 16.91 10.69
N GLY A 235 -20.81 16.01 9.72
CA GLY A 235 -21.61 14.81 9.89
C GLY A 235 -20.89 13.73 10.69
N LYS A 236 -21.56 12.60 10.96
CA LYS A 236 -21.04 11.48 11.75
C LYS A 236 -19.63 11.00 11.29
N THR A 237 -19.44 10.87 9.99
CA THR A 237 -18.16 10.38 9.42
C THR A 237 -17.03 11.42 9.56
N THR A 238 -17.32 12.71 9.36
CA THR A 238 -16.38 13.81 9.53
C THR A 238 -15.96 13.93 10.99
N GLN A 239 -16.93 13.92 11.93
CA GLN A 239 -16.65 13.95 13.37
C GLN A 239 -15.83 12.73 13.81
N ALA A 240 -16.14 11.54 13.32
CA ALA A 240 -15.37 10.33 13.60
C ALA A 240 -13.92 10.46 13.12
N ALA A 241 -13.71 11.01 11.92
CA ALA A 241 -12.36 11.20 11.36
C ALA A 241 -11.55 12.26 12.12
N LEU A 242 -12.18 13.37 12.53
CA LEU A 242 -11.58 14.43 13.37
C LEU A 242 -11.25 13.94 14.79
N ASN A 243 -11.96 12.94 15.27
CA ASN A 243 -11.77 12.34 16.59
C ASN A 243 -10.78 11.18 16.61
N VAL A 244 -10.20 10.80 15.46
CA VAL A 244 -9.05 9.90 15.43
C VAL A 244 -7.84 10.65 16.01
N PRO A 245 -7.26 10.18 17.14
CA PRO A 245 -6.18 10.91 17.79
C PRO A 245 -4.90 10.91 16.94
N PRO A 246 -4.02 11.93 17.09
CA PRO A 246 -2.76 11.99 16.37
C PRO A 246 -1.87 10.75 16.53
N ALA A 247 -1.87 10.12 17.71
CA ALA A 247 -1.14 8.87 17.97
C ALA A 247 -1.62 7.71 17.06
N ALA A 248 -2.93 7.62 16.80
CA ALA A 248 -3.47 6.61 15.86
C ALA A 248 -3.09 6.94 14.40
N ARG A 249 -3.04 8.22 14.02
CA ARG A 249 -2.54 8.64 12.70
C ARG A 249 -1.05 8.37 12.54
N LEU A 250 -0.26 8.64 13.57
CA LEU A 250 1.16 8.27 13.63
C LEU A 250 1.33 6.77 13.35
N ARG A 251 0.53 5.93 14.02
CA ARG A 251 0.56 4.48 13.80
C ARG A 251 0.20 4.10 12.37
N GLN A 252 -0.77 4.76 11.78
CA GLN A 252 -1.16 4.55 10.38
C GLN A 252 -0.01 4.87 9.41
N ILE A 253 0.76 5.92 9.67
CA ILE A 253 1.98 6.26 8.91
C ILE A 253 3.04 5.16 9.07
N GLU A 254 3.28 4.68 10.30
CA GLU A 254 4.25 3.60 10.57
C GLU A 254 3.90 2.31 9.80
N LEU A 255 2.62 1.94 9.75
CA LEU A 255 2.13 0.78 8.99
C LEU A 255 2.28 0.98 7.47
N ALA A 256 2.05 2.19 6.97
CA ALA A 256 2.29 2.53 5.58
C ALA A 256 3.78 2.41 5.22
N MET A 257 4.68 2.94 6.07
CA MET A 257 6.13 2.83 5.87
C MET A 257 6.60 1.38 5.92
N GLU A 258 6.04 0.55 6.81
CA GLU A 258 6.35 -0.89 6.86
C GLU A 258 6.04 -1.56 5.52
N ARG A 259 4.88 -1.28 4.91
CA ARG A 259 4.48 -1.84 3.62
C ARG A 259 5.32 -1.33 2.46
N LEU A 260 5.77 -0.09 2.49
CA LEU A 260 6.66 0.43 1.44
C LEU A 260 8.03 -0.26 1.42
N ARG A 261 8.49 -0.82 2.54
CA ARG A 261 9.73 -1.62 2.59
C ARG A 261 9.59 -2.96 1.85
N TRP A 262 8.36 -3.50 1.76
CA TRP A 262 8.11 -4.76 1.06
C TRP A 262 8.16 -4.65 -0.45
N LEU A 263 7.98 -3.42 -0.99
CA LEU A 263 7.91 -3.24 -2.42
C LEU A 263 9.25 -3.61 -3.06
N PRO A 264 9.26 -4.54 -4.04
CA PRO A 264 10.44 -4.83 -4.82
C PRO A 264 10.85 -3.59 -5.62
N ALA A 265 12.08 -3.60 -6.13
CA ALA A 265 12.47 -2.60 -7.11
C ALA A 265 11.50 -2.66 -8.30
N LEU A 266 10.94 -1.51 -8.67
CA LEU A 266 10.11 -1.43 -9.86
C LEU A 266 11.02 -1.70 -11.08
N GLY A 267 10.80 -2.81 -11.74
CA GLY A 267 11.48 -3.17 -12.99
C GLY A 267 10.71 -2.61 -14.20
N GLY A 268 11.37 -2.61 -15.36
CA GLY A 268 10.73 -2.19 -16.61
C GLY A 268 10.68 -0.68 -16.80
N LYS A 269 9.97 -0.27 -17.86
CA LYS A 269 9.85 1.14 -18.26
C LYS A 269 8.53 1.77 -17.81
N ARG A 270 7.56 0.95 -17.44
CA ARG A 270 6.18 1.36 -17.14
C ARG A 270 5.61 0.59 -15.95
N PHE A 271 4.70 1.26 -15.25
CA PHE A 271 4.14 0.74 -14.02
C PHE A 271 2.69 1.23 -13.83
N VAL A 272 1.81 0.33 -13.40
CA VAL A 272 0.47 0.66 -12.92
C VAL A 272 0.42 0.36 -11.43
N GLY A 273 0.17 1.38 -10.63
CA GLY A 273 -0.07 1.25 -9.19
C GLY A 273 -1.53 1.51 -8.86
N ILE A 274 -2.16 0.61 -8.10
CA ILE A 274 -3.52 0.81 -7.60
C ILE A 274 -3.48 0.76 -6.08
N ASN A 275 -3.74 1.90 -5.41
CA ASN A 275 -3.92 1.93 -3.97
C ASN A 275 -5.37 1.64 -3.62
N ILE A 276 -5.61 0.42 -3.15
CA ILE A 276 -6.95 -0.12 -2.88
C ILE A 276 -7.76 0.77 -1.93
N PRO A 277 -7.30 1.12 -0.70
CA PRO A 277 -8.11 1.90 0.25
C PRO A 277 -8.32 3.36 -0.17
N MET A 278 -7.50 3.88 -1.10
CA MET A 278 -7.68 5.24 -1.64
C MET A 278 -8.49 5.27 -2.93
N TYR A 279 -8.80 4.11 -3.49
CA TYR A 279 -9.54 3.99 -4.74
C TYR A 279 -8.90 4.76 -5.90
N ARG A 280 -7.55 4.70 -6.01
CA ARG A 280 -6.76 5.43 -6.99
C ARG A 280 -5.87 4.51 -7.80
N LEU A 281 -5.77 4.81 -9.09
CA LEU A 281 -4.83 4.22 -10.02
C LEU A 281 -3.89 5.30 -10.54
N TRP A 282 -2.61 4.97 -10.64
CA TRP A 282 -1.59 5.73 -11.34
C TRP A 282 -0.96 4.85 -12.42
N ALA A 283 -0.93 5.34 -13.65
CA ALA A 283 -0.13 4.79 -14.73
C ALA A 283 1.08 5.70 -14.93
N ALA A 284 2.27 5.17 -14.82
CA ALA A 284 3.49 5.96 -14.80
C ALA A 284 4.60 5.36 -15.67
N ASP A 285 5.41 6.24 -16.23
CA ASP A 285 6.65 5.90 -16.90
C ASP A 285 7.81 5.96 -15.90
N LEU A 286 8.68 4.95 -15.94
CA LEU A 286 9.91 4.89 -15.14
C LEU A 286 11.05 5.46 -15.98
N ALA A 287 11.56 6.61 -15.60
CA ALA A 287 12.72 7.25 -16.21
C ALA A 287 13.90 7.28 -15.20
N PRO A 288 15.14 7.50 -15.65
CA PRO A 288 16.27 7.70 -14.72
C PRO A 288 16.07 8.85 -13.74
N SER A 289 15.24 9.85 -14.11
CA SER A 289 14.81 10.96 -13.25
C SER A 289 13.73 10.60 -12.22
N GLY A 290 13.19 9.39 -12.25
CA GLY A 290 12.12 8.92 -11.37
C GLY A 290 10.83 8.57 -12.10
N LEU A 291 9.74 8.45 -11.34
CA LEU A 291 8.39 8.18 -11.85
C LEU A 291 7.78 9.45 -12.45
N SER A 292 7.30 9.34 -13.69
CA SER A 292 6.49 10.35 -14.35
C SER A 292 5.06 9.81 -14.53
N THR A 293 4.09 10.37 -13.81
CA THR A 293 2.70 9.97 -13.91
C THR A 293 2.11 10.42 -15.25
N ALA A 294 1.71 9.47 -16.07
CA ALA A 294 1.09 9.71 -17.38
C ALA A 294 -0.44 9.77 -17.30
N ALA A 295 -1.04 8.99 -16.38
CA ALA A 295 -2.48 9.01 -16.13
C ALA A 295 -2.77 8.70 -14.67
N GLN A 296 -3.80 9.35 -14.14
CA GLN A 296 -4.32 9.13 -12.79
C GLN A 296 -5.83 9.14 -12.84
N MET A 297 -6.47 8.17 -12.16
CA MET A 297 -7.91 8.04 -12.19
C MET A 297 -8.48 7.35 -10.96
N ASN A 298 -9.78 7.48 -10.75
CA ASN A 298 -10.48 6.72 -9.74
C ASN A 298 -10.66 5.25 -10.16
N VAL A 299 -10.78 4.37 -9.15
CA VAL A 299 -11.12 2.96 -9.37
C VAL A 299 -12.24 2.51 -8.44
N VAL A 300 -12.93 1.43 -8.84
CA VAL A 300 -13.84 0.67 -7.99
C VAL A 300 -13.19 -0.67 -7.71
N VAL A 301 -13.05 -1.02 -6.43
CA VAL A 301 -12.40 -2.24 -5.96
C VAL A 301 -13.40 -3.24 -5.35
N GLY A 302 -12.95 -4.41 -4.97
CA GLY A 302 -13.77 -5.47 -4.37
C GLY A 302 -14.42 -5.08 -3.04
N LYS A 303 -15.54 -5.74 -2.72
CA LYS A 303 -16.27 -5.54 -1.45
C LYS A 303 -15.44 -6.02 -0.25
N ALA A 304 -15.53 -5.28 0.85
CA ALA A 304 -14.72 -5.50 2.05
C ALA A 304 -14.90 -6.89 2.70
N LEU A 305 -16.09 -7.47 2.66
CA LEU A 305 -16.38 -8.68 3.41
C LEU A 305 -16.24 -9.97 2.60
N ASP A 306 -16.61 -9.97 1.31
CA ASP A 306 -16.80 -11.21 0.56
C ASP A 306 -15.84 -11.40 -0.62
N THR A 307 -15.42 -10.30 -1.26
CA THR A 307 -14.69 -10.32 -2.52
C THR A 307 -13.65 -9.23 -2.59
N GLN A 308 -12.72 -9.24 -1.64
CA GLN A 308 -11.64 -8.24 -1.58
C GLN A 308 -10.76 -8.30 -2.83
N THR A 309 -10.33 -7.14 -3.32
CA THR A 309 -9.24 -7.08 -4.30
C THR A 309 -7.94 -7.49 -3.60
N PRO A 310 -7.23 -8.51 -4.08
CA PRO A 310 -6.00 -8.98 -3.44
C PRO A 310 -4.86 -7.95 -3.58
N VAL A 311 -3.97 -7.93 -2.60
CA VAL A 311 -2.70 -7.22 -2.69
C VAL A 311 -1.70 -8.13 -3.40
N MET A 312 -1.27 -7.73 -4.61
CA MET A 312 -0.43 -8.56 -5.48
C MET A 312 0.37 -7.71 -6.45
N MET A 313 1.40 -8.31 -7.02
CA MET A 313 2.20 -7.72 -8.08
C MET A 313 2.28 -8.70 -9.25
N GLU A 314 1.87 -8.24 -10.43
CA GLU A 314 1.77 -9.04 -11.64
C GLU A 314 2.21 -8.25 -12.88
N GLU A 315 2.20 -8.90 -14.04
CA GLU A 315 2.54 -8.29 -15.31
C GLU A 315 1.34 -8.23 -16.26
N MET A 316 0.89 -7.03 -16.62
CA MET A 316 -0.08 -6.84 -17.70
C MET A 316 0.58 -7.19 -19.04
N ARG A 317 -0.03 -8.14 -19.75
CA ARG A 317 0.53 -8.69 -20.98
C ARG A 317 -0.27 -8.33 -22.23
N TYR A 318 -1.59 -8.10 -22.10
CA TYR A 318 -2.43 -7.75 -23.23
C TYR A 318 -3.70 -7.01 -22.83
N VAL A 319 -4.27 -6.35 -23.80
CA VAL A 319 -5.56 -5.66 -23.72
C VAL A 319 -6.57 -6.41 -24.57
N VAL A 320 -7.84 -6.48 -24.15
CA VAL A 320 -8.91 -7.08 -24.93
C VAL A 320 -10.04 -6.06 -25.09
N PHE A 321 -10.32 -5.69 -26.32
CA PHE A 321 -11.43 -4.83 -26.69
C PHE A 321 -12.71 -5.63 -26.92
N ARG A 322 -13.87 -5.04 -26.59
CA ARG A 322 -15.20 -5.67 -26.67
C ARG A 322 -15.23 -7.09 -26.07
N PRO A 323 -14.83 -7.24 -24.78
CA PRO A 323 -14.71 -8.54 -24.18
C PRO A 323 -16.07 -9.21 -23.98
N TYR A 324 -16.12 -10.54 -24.07
CA TYR A 324 -17.12 -11.30 -23.36
C TYR A 324 -16.84 -11.25 -21.85
N TRP A 325 -17.89 -11.18 -21.04
CA TRP A 325 -17.76 -11.42 -19.62
C TRP A 325 -18.12 -12.88 -19.30
N ASN A 326 -17.14 -13.73 -19.20
CA ASN A 326 -17.29 -15.09 -18.74
C ASN A 326 -17.63 -15.06 -17.24
N ILE A 327 -18.86 -15.40 -16.88
CA ILE A 327 -19.39 -15.18 -15.53
C ILE A 327 -18.84 -16.24 -14.59
N PRO A 328 -18.17 -15.84 -13.47
CA PRO A 328 -17.69 -16.77 -12.46
C PRO A 328 -18.81 -17.57 -11.82
N ARG A 329 -18.52 -18.83 -11.45
CA ARG A 329 -19.51 -19.72 -10.81
C ARG A 329 -20.08 -19.15 -9.52
N SER A 330 -19.31 -18.42 -8.74
CA SER A 330 -19.75 -17.74 -7.51
C SER A 330 -20.85 -16.72 -7.79
N ILE A 331 -20.67 -15.87 -8.80
CA ILE A 331 -21.64 -14.85 -9.24
C ILE A 331 -22.87 -15.56 -9.84
N LEU A 332 -22.65 -16.55 -10.70
CA LEU A 332 -23.72 -17.32 -11.28
C LEU A 332 -24.66 -17.91 -10.20
N ARG A 333 -24.10 -18.62 -9.23
CA ARG A 333 -24.87 -19.28 -8.16
C ARG A 333 -25.48 -18.30 -7.17
N GLY A 334 -24.71 -17.28 -6.77
CA GLY A 334 -25.13 -16.33 -5.73
C GLY A 334 -26.10 -15.26 -6.21
N GLU A 335 -26.02 -14.87 -7.48
CA GLU A 335 -26.75 -13.70 -7.96
C GLU A 335 -27.66 -13.98 -9.16
N ILE A 336 -27.21 -14.79 -10.14
CA ILE A 336 -27.88 -14.89 -11.42
C ILE A 336 -28.91 -16.04 -11.43
N LEU A 337 -28.59 -17.22 -10.95
CA LEU A 337 -29.55 -18.34 -10.90
C LEU A 337 -30.81 -18.00 -10.11
N PRO A 338 -30.79 -17.33 -8.94
CA PRO A 338 -32.00 -16.89 -8.27
C PRO A 338 -32.86 -15.95 -9.09
N LYS A 339 -32.24 -15.01 -9.85
CA LYS A 339 -32.95 -14.10 -10.73
C LYS A 339 -33.55 -14.79 -11.95
N LEU A 340 -32.81 -15.73 -12.53
CA LEU A 340 -33.28 -16.54 -13.64
C LEU A 340 -34.45 -17.44 -13.27
N GLN A 341 -34.47 -17.97 -12.05
CA GLN A 341 -35.61 -18.71 -11.49
C GLN A 341 -36.87 -17.84 -11.31
N ALA A 342 -36.66 -16.55 -10.94
CA ALA A 342 -37.74 -15.59 -10.78
C ALA A 342 -38.25 -15.01 -12.12
N ASP A 343 -37.37 -14.83 -13.08
CA ASP A 343 -37.68 -14.28 -14.43
C ASP A 343 -36.91 -15.06 -15.52
N PRO A 344 -37.58 -15.95 -16.26
CA PRO A 344 -36.96 -16.67 -17.38
C PRO A 344 -36.40 -15.78 -18.48
N GLY A 345 -36.90 -14.54 -18.62
CA GLY A 345 -36.42 -13.54 -19.59
C GLY A 345 -35.14 -12.81 -19.16
N TYR A 346 -34.67 -13.02 -17.92
CA TYR A 346 -33.54 -12.29 -17.36
C TYR A 346 -32.26 -12.37 -18.20
N LEU A 347 -31.92 -13.53 -18.77
CA LEU A 347 -30.70 -13.67 -19.58
C LEU A 347 -30.76 -12.78 -20.83
N ALA A 348 -31.89 -12.79 -21.55
CA ALA A 348 -32.08 -11.95 -22.74
C ALA A 348 -32.02 -10.45 -22.40
N GLN A 349 -32.68 -10.02 -21.33
CA GLN A 349 -32.65 -8.64 -20.84
C GLN A 349 -31.23 -8.16 -20.48
N GLN A 350 -30.41 -9.07 -19.98
CA GLN A 350 -29.02 -8.77 -19.60
C GLN A 350 -28.02 -9.09 -20.72
N HIS A 351 -28.44 -9.42 -21.92
CA HIS A 351 -27.60 -9.84 -23.04
C HIS A 351 -26.64 -10.98 -22.65
N MET A 352 -27.14 -11.94 -21.90
CA MET A 352 -26.41 -13.12 -21.46
C MET A 352 -26.80 -14.34 -22.31
N GLU A 353 -25.86 -15.23 -22.50
CA GLU A 353 -26.06 -16.48 -23.25
C GLU A 353 -25.41 -17.67 -22.53
N ILE A 354 -26.09 -18.80 -22.57
CA ILE A 354 -25.55 -20.08 -22.10
C ILE A 354 -24.62 -20.60 -23.19
N VAL A 355 -23.45 -21.10 -22.80
CA VAL A 355 -22.43 -21.55 -23.75
C VAL A 355 -21.81 -22.88 -23.34
N GLU A 356 -21.39 -23.65 -24.33
CA GLU A 356 -20.62 -24.87 -24.21
C GLU A 356 -19.18 -24.65 -24.65
N GLY A 357 -18.22 -25.23 -23.92
CA GLY A 357 -16.79 -25.11 -24.22
C GLY A 357 -16.08 -23.98 -23.45
N PRO A 358 -14.74 -23.91 -23.49
CA PRO A 358 -13.92 -22.96 -22.77
C PRO A 358 -13.74 -21.63 -23.52
N GLY A 359 -13.40 -20.57 -22.79
CA GLY A 359 -12.95 -19.30 -23.35
C GLY A 359 -14.03 -18.50 -24.07
N ASP A 360 -13.58 -17.61 -24.95
CA ASP A 360 -14.43 -16.73 -25.73
C ASP A 360 -14.95 -17.39 -27.01
N ASP A 361 -14.33 -18.51 -27.44
CA ASP A 361 -14.73 -19.35 -28.58
C ASP A 361 -15.87 -20.34 -28.26
N ALA A 362 -16.40 -20.32 -27.04
CA ALA A 362 -17.49 -21.16 -26.60
C ALA A 362 -18.75 -20.97 -27.46
N ILE A 363 -19.46 -22.06 -27.75
CA ILE A 363 -20.60 -22.10 -28.65
C ILE A 363 -21.90 -21.77 -27.89
N PRO A 364 -22.72 -20.82 -28.33
CA PRO A 364 -24.02 -20.53 -27.74
C PRO A 364 -24.97 -21.73 -27.80
N VAL A 365 -25.68 -21.99 -26.70
CA VAL A 365 -26.69 -23.03 -26.56
C VAL A 365 -28.04 -22.38 -26.28
N ALA A 366 -29.13 -22.90 -26.86
CA ALA A 366 -30.47 -22.40 -26.62
C ALA A 366 -30.83 -22.41 -25.12
N THR A 367 -31.51 -21.36 -24.67
CA THR A 367 -31.98 -21.27 -23.28
C THR A 367 -33.21 -22.12 -23.10
N THR A 368 -33.06 -23.31 -22.54
CA THR A 368 -34.13 -24.28 -22.26
C THR A 368 -34.05 -24.72 -20.80
N PRO A 369 -35.09 -25.32 -20.22
CA PRO A 369 -35.04 -25.87 -18.86
C PRO A 369 -33.83 -26.81 -18.66
N GLU A 370 -33.49 -27.63 -19.65
CA GLU A 370 -32.38 -28.58 -19.61
C GLU A 370 -31.00 -27.84 -19.61
N SER A 371 -30.85 -26.81 -20.44
CA SER A 371 -29.62 -26.02 -20.47
C SER A 371 -29.45 -25.19 -19.18
N ILE A 372 -30.53 -24.72 -18.59
CA ILE A 372 -30.53 -24.02 -17.29
C ILE A 372 -30.14 -25.00 -16.17
N ALA A 373 -30.64 -26.23 -16.17
CA ALA A 373 -30.23 -27.27 -15.24
C ALA A 373 -28.74 -27.61 -15.39
N ALA A 374 -28.28 -27.81 -16.64
CA ALA A 374 -26.88 -28.07 -16.93
C ALA A 374 -25.95 -26.89 -16.52
N LEU A 375 -26.43 -25.66 -16.65
CA LEU A 375 -25.75 -24.46 -16.17
C LEU A 375 -25.63 -24.45 -14.63
N ALA A 376 -26.71 -24.76 -13.92
CA ALA A 376 -26.73 -24.84 -12.44
C ALA A 376 -25.78 -25.92 -11.91
N GLU A 377 -25.70 -27.06 -12.59
CA GLU A 377 -24.76 -28.17 -12.31
C GLU A 377 -23.32 -27.83 -12.70
N GLY A 378 -23.11 -26.85 -13.57
CA GLY A 378 -21.80 -26.39 -14.06
C GLY A 378 -21.24 -27.23 -15.23
N ARG A 379 -22.09 -27.96 -15.94
CA ARG A 379 -21.76 -28.59 -17.21
C ARG A 379 -21.72 -27.59 -18.36
N LEU A 380 -22.56 -26.55 -18.30
CA LEU A 380 -22.53 -25.39 -19.17
C LEU A 380 -22.04 -24.15 -18.42
N ARG A 381 -21.74 -23.07 -19.17
CA ARG A 381 -21.27 -21.81 -18.64
C ARG A 381 -22.20 -20.68 -19.07
N LEU A 382 -22.10 -19.55 -18.39
CA LEU A 382 -22.80 -18.34 -18.73
C LEU A 382 -21.79 -17.26 -19.09
N ARG A 383 -22.06 -16.50 -20.19
CA ARG A 383 -21.31 -15.30 -20.50
C ARG A 383 -22.24 -14.16 -20.89
N GLN A 384 -21.79 -12.93 -20.68
CA GLN A 384 -22.44 -11.73 -21.17
C GLN A 384 -21.78 -11.29 -22.48
N GLN A 385 -22.60 -10.93 -23.46
CA GLN A 385 -22.16 -10.51 -24.78
C GLN A 385 -21.41 -9.18 -24.74
N PRO A 386 -20.48 -8.91 -25.69
CA PRO A 386 -19.82 -7.62 -25.84
C PRO A 386 -20.81 -6.50 -26.12
N GLY A 387 -20.52 -5.31 -25.61
CA GLY A 387 -21.33 -4.12 -25.89
C GLY A 387 -21.32 -3.14 -24.72
N THR A 388 -22.04 -2.03 -24.88
CA THR A 388 -22.14 -0.94 -23.89
C THR A 388 -22.81 -1.37 -22.59
N HIS A 389 -23.60 -2.46 -22.63
CA HIS A 389 -24.28 -3.08 -21.50
C HIS A 389 -23.39 -4.05 -20.70
N ASN A 390 -22.25 -4.45 -21.28
CA ASN A 390 -21.36 -5.46 -20.64
C ASN A 390 -20.80 -4.94 -19.32
N SER A 391 -20.86 -5.75 -18.28
CA SER A 391 -20.37 -5.40 -16.94
C SER A 391 -18.88 -5.10 -16.89
N LEU A 392 -18.08 -5.63 -17.85
CA LEU A 392 -16.66 -5.32 -18.01
C LEU A 392 -16.41 -4.04 -18.82
N GLY A 393 -17.47 -3.37 -19.28
CA GLY A 393 -17.33 -2.27 -20.23
C GLY A 393 -16.82 -2.73 -21.60
N LEU A 394 -16.11 -1.83 -22.28
CA LEU A 394 -15.67 -2.04 -23.65
C LEU A 394 -14.21 -2.54 -23.77
N VAL A 395 -13.52 -2.66 -22.64
CA VAL A 395 -12.10 -3.10 -22.62
C VAL A 395 -11.73 -3.71 -21.28
N LYS A 396 -10.87 -4.73 -21.32
CA LYS A 396 -10.20 -5.32 -20.15
C LYS A 396 -8.68 -5.36 -20.37
N PHE A 397 -7.92 -5.23 -19.28
CA PHE A 397 -6.46 -5.24 -19.22
C PHE A 397 -6.03 -6.46 -18.41
N ILE A 398 -5.31 -7.38 -19.04
CA ILE A 398 -5.06 -8.70 -18.48
C ILE A 398 -3.63 -8.85 -18.00
N PHE A 399 -3.49 -9.16 -16.72
CA PHE A 399 -2.31 -9.66 -16.05
C PHE A 399 -2.63 -11.05 -15.51
N PRO A 400 -2.14 -12.13 -16.15
CA PRO A 400 -2.47 -13.50 -15.76
C PRO A 400 -2.08 -13.77 -14.30
N ASN A 401 -3.04 -14.26 -13.51
CA ASN A 401 -2.87 -14.57 -12.08
C ASN A 401 -3.88 -15.63 -11.63
N ASP A 402 -3.63 -16.28 -10.49
CA ASP A 402 -4.46 -17.35 -9.94
C ASP A 402 -5.78 -16.85 -9.33
N GLU A 403 -5.89 -15.54 -9.03
CA GLU A 403 -7.09 -14.93 -8.45
C GLU A 403 -8.11 -14.50 -9.51
N ALA A 404 -7.77 -14.65 -10.81
CA ALA A 404 -8.59 -14.19 -11.93
C ALA A 404 -9.00 -12.70 -11.84
N VAL A 405 -8.14 -11.86 -11.28
CA VAL A 405 -8.33 -10.40 -11.18
C VAL A 405 -7.72 -9.70 -12.38
N TYR A 406 -8.42 -8.69 -12.89
CA TYR A 406 -7.97 -7.84 -14.00
C TYR A 406 -8.54 -6.43 -13.86
N LEU A 407 -8.03 -5.47 -14.66
CA LEU A 407 -8.64 -4.15 -14.77
C LEU A 407 -9.62 -4.14 -15.93
N HIS A 408 -10.70 -3.37 -15.83
CA HIS A 408 -11.68 -3.27 -16.89
C HIS A 408 -12.51 -1.99 -16.81
N GLY A 409 -13.15 -1.63 -17.91
CA GLY A 409 -14.15 -0.59 -17.94
C GLY A 409 -15.45 -0.98 -17.22
N THR A 410 -16.46 -0.13 -17.27
CA THR A 410 -17.78 -0.41 -16.72
C THR A 410 -18.83 0.54 -17.31
N PRO A 411 -20.08 0.11 -17.50
CA PRO A 411 -21.17 1.03 -17.82
C PRO A 411 -21.63 1.87 -16.62
N ALA A 412 -21.30 1.45 -15.40
CA ALA A 412 -21.74 2.09 -14.14
C ALA A 412 -20.82 3.27 -13.75
N GLN A 413 -20.68 4.27 -14.62
CA GLN A 413 -19.79 5.42 -14.45
C GLN A 413 -20.12 6.27 -13.22
N GLN A 414 -21.37 6.30 -12.78
CA GLN A 414 -21.82 7.01 -11.57
C GLN A 414 -21.16 6.49 -10.26
N LEU A 415 -20.56 5.31 -10.28
CA LEU A 415 -19.86 4.78 -9.12
C LEU A 415 -18.57 5.54 -8.80
N PHE A 416 -17.93 6.16 -9.80
CA PHE A 416 -16.69 6.90 -9.59
C PHE A 416 -16.88 8.23 -8.85
N SER A 417 -18.08 8.80 -8.87
CA SER A 417 -18.42 10.00 -8.09
C SER A 417 -18.67 9.70 -6.60
N ARG A 418 -18.78 8.42 -6.23
CA ARG A 418 -18.98 8.05 -4.83
C ARG A 418 -17.69 8.16 -4.05
N VAL A 419 -17.78 8.57 -2.79
CA VAL A 419 -16.67 8.60 -1.84
C VAL A 419 -16.15 7.18 -1.57
N ARG A 420 -17.04 6.27 -1.20
CA ARG A 420 -16.72 4.85 -1.02
C ARG A 420 -16.94 4.09 -2.32
N ARG A 421 -15.94 3.31 -2.74
CA ARG A 421 -15.94 2.63 -4.06
C ARG A 421 -15.52 1.16 -3.99
N ASP A 422 -15.86 0.45 -2.92
CA ASP A 422 -15.66 -1.00 -2.76
C ASP A 422 -16.95 -1.76 -3.13
N PHE A 423 -17.20 -1.90 -4.43
CA PHE A 423 -18.47 -2.48 -4.96
C PHE A 423 -18.26 -3.65 -5.91
N SER A 424 -17.03 -3.98 -6.33
CA SER A 424 -16.78 -5.05 -7.29
C SER A 424 -16.68 -6.43 -6.60
N HIS A 425 -16.54 -7.46 -7.42
CA HIS A 425 -16.29 -8.85 -6.98
C HIS A 425 -14.79 -9.22 -7.01
N GLY A 426 -13.90 -8.24 -6.79
CA GLY A 426 -12.46 -8.44 -6.75
C GLY A 426 -11.71 -7.74 -7.89
N CYS A 427 -12.22 -7.80 -9.12
CA CYS A 427 -11.66 -7.04 -10.25
C CYS A 427 -11.75 -5.53 -10.04
N VAL A 428 -10.86 -4.79 -10.68
CA VAL A 428 -10.77 -3.33 -10.53
C VAL A 428 -11.40 -2.64 -11.74
N ARG A 429 -12.46 -1.85 -11.50
CA ARG A 429 -13.05 -0.99 -12.54
C ARG A 429 -12.27 0.30 -12.63
N VAL A 430 -11.95 0.74 -13.85
CA VAL A 430 -11.21 1.98 -14.11
C VAL A 430 -12.13 3.06 -14.68
N GLU A 431 -11.95 4.30 -14.23
CA GLU A 431 -12.79 5.45 -14.58
C GLU A 431 -12.61 5.86 -16.06
N ASP A 432 -11.37 5.93 -16.52
CA ASP A 432 -11.04 6.25 -17.92
C ASP A 432 -10.25 5.11 -18.57
N PRO A 433 -10.97 4.09 -19.10
CA PRO A 433 -10.32 2.96 -19.75
C PRO A 433 -9.69 3.33 -21.10
N VAL A 434 -10.13 4.43 -21.75
CA VAL A 434 -9.54 4.90 -23.01
C VAL A 434 -8.15 5.48 -22.75
N ALA A 435 -8.02 6.35 -21.76
CA ALA A 435 -6.72 6.92 -21.39
C ALA A 435 -5.73 5.83 -20.94
N LEU A 436 -6.20 4.84 -20.18
CA LEU A 436 -5.36 3.73 -19.75
C LEU A 436 -4.92 2.87 -20.96
N ALA A 437 -5.82 2.57 -21.90
CA ALA A 437 -5.49 1.82 -23.12
C ALA A 437 -4.51 2.59 -24.00
N GLN A 438 -4.72 3.89 -24.19
CA GLN A 438 -3.84 4.75 -24.98
C GLN A 438 -2.40 4.75 -24.40
N TRP A 439 -2.27 4.86 -23.10
CA TRP A 439 -0.96 4.80 -22.44
C TRP A 439 -0.35 3.39 -22.50
N ALA A 440 -1.13 2.35 -22.28
CA ALA A 440 -0.64 0.97 -22.32
C ALA A 440 -0.15 0.55 -23.71
N LEU A 441 -0.82 1.01 -24.75
CA LEU A 441 -0.52 0.67 -26.16
C LEU A 441 0.35 1.70 -26.88
N LYS A 442 0.91 2.69 -26.19
CA LYS A 442 1.66 3.80 -26.80
C LYS A 442 2.88 3.38 -27.65
N ASP A 443 3.43 2.18 -27.40
CA ASP A 443 4.55 1.63 -28.16
C ASP A 443 4.10 0.92 -29.45
N LEU A 444 2.79 0.91 -29.74
CA LEU A 444 2.16 0.41 -30.95
C LEU A 444 1.53 1.62 -31.70
N PRO A 445 2.24 2.23 -32.66
CA PRO A 445 1.83 3.49 -33.28
C PRO A 445 0.45 3.44 -33.95
N GLU A 446 0.04 2.24 -34.43
CA GLU A 446 -1.26 1.99 -35.04
C GLU A 446 -2.42 2.06 -34.03
N TRP A 447 -2.15 1.98 -32.72
CA TRP A 447 -3.14 2.04 -31.64
C TRP A 447 -3.25 3.45 -31.06
N ASN A 448 -3.49 4.43 -31.92
CA ASN A 448 -3.84 5.78 -31.48
C ASN A 448 -5.24 5.83 -30.83
N ARG A 449 -5.62 7.00 -30.31
CA ARG A 449 -6.89 7.17 -29.60
C ARG A 449 -8.11 6.82 -30.47
N GLU A 450 -8.10 7.23 -31.72
CA GLU A 450 -9.18 6.98 -32.71
C GLU A 450 -9.34 5.47 -32.94
N ARG A 451 -8.26 4.75 -33.14
CA ARG A 451 -8.28 3.30 -33.33
C ARG A 451 -8.76 2.57 -32.08
N ILE A 452 -8.34 3.01 -30.88
CA ILE A 452 -8.79 2.46 -29.60
C ILE A 452 -10.30 2.63 -29.43
N VAL A 453 -10.83 3.83 -29.68
CA VAL A 453 -12.26 4.12 -29.58
C VAL A 453 -13.05 3.29 -30.61
N ALA A 454 -12.58 3.20 -31.85
CA ALA A 454 -13.21 2.39 -32.88
C ALA A 454 -13.22 0.89 -32.50
N ALA A 455 -12.11 0.37 -31.95
CA ALA A 455 -12.04 -1.01 -31.46
C ALA A 455 -12.99 -1.28 -30.27
N MET A 456 -13.23 -0.29 -29.44
CA MET A 456 -14.20 -0.38 -28.35
C MET A 456 -15.64 -0.37 -28.81
N GLN A 457 -15.98 0.39 -29.84
CA GLN A 457 -17.35 0.58 -30.31
C GLN A 457 -17.74 -0.46 -31.37
N ASP A 458 -16.94 -0.57 -32.43
CA ASP A 458 -17.30 -1.28 -33.66
C ASP A 458 -16.32 -2.42 -34.01
N GLY A 459 -15.25 -2.62 -33.21
CA GLY A 459 -14.27 -3.69 -33.42
C GLY A 459 -14.86 -5.10 -33.26
N PRO A 460 -14.16 -6.14 -33.70
CA PRO A 460 -14.61 -7.52 -33.50
C PRO A 460 -14.68 -7.88 -32.00
N PRO A 461 -15.59 -8.81 -31.62
CA PRO A 461 -15.64 -9.31 -30.24
C PRO A 461 -14.30 -9.88 -29.77
N SER A 462 -13.95 -9.63 -28.52
CA SER A 462 -12.73 -10.14 -27.87
C SER A 462 -11.42 -9.88 -28.62
N GLN A 463 -11.32 -8.72 -29.27
CA GLN A 463 -10.09 -8.33 -29.98
C GLN A 463 -8.94 -8.18 -29.01
N ARG A 464 -8.00 -9.12 -29.04
CA ARG A 464 -6.79 -9.11 -28.22
C ARG A 464 -5.68 -8.32 -28.89
N VAL A 465 -4.96 -7.52 -28.11
CA VAL A 465 -3.76 -6.79 -28.48
C VAL A 465 -2.67 -7.07 -27.44
N ASP A 466 -1.63 -7.76 -27.84
CA ASP A 466 -0.50 -8.07 -26.97
C ASP A 466 0.40 -6.83 -26.80
N LEU A 467 0.89 -6.63 -25.58
CA LEU A 467 1.85 -5.56 -25.28
C LEU A 467 3.24 -5.99 -25.75
N PRO A 468 4.01 -5.12 -26.44
CA PRO A 468 5.39 -5.43 -26.86
C PRO A 468 6.31 -5.76 -25.67
N GLN A 469 6.04 -5.14 -24.53
CA GLN A 469 6.71 -5.41 -23.26
C GLN A 469 5.65 -5.44 -22.16
N PRO A 470 5.72 -6.42 -21.23
CA PRO A 470 4.84 -6.45 -20.07
C PRO A 470 4.94 -5.17 -19.23
N ILE A 471 3.82 -4.76 -18.66
CA ILE A 471 3.74 -3.62 -17.75
C ILE A 471 3.51 -4.13 -16.35
N GLN A 472 4.35 -3.76 -15.40
CA GLN A 472 4.15 -4.13 -14.00
C GLN A 472 2.87 -3.51 -13.45
N VAL A 473 2.04 -4.32 -12.78
CA VAL A 473 0.81 -3.92 -12.09
C VAL A 473 0.94 -4.28 -10.63
N LEU A 474 0.88 -3.27 -9.77
CA LEU A 474 0.89 -3.44 -8.33
C LEU A 474 -0.45 -3.03 -7.75
N LEU A 475 -1.20 -4.00 -7.24
CA LEU A 475 -2.34 -3.78 -6.36
C LEU A 475 -1.80 -3.72 -4.94
N PHE A 476 -1.78 -2.55 -4.32
CA PHE A 476 -1.21 -2.36 -2.99
C PHE A 476 -2.20 -1.74 -2.02
N TYR A 477 -1.83 -1.73 -0.74
CA TYR A 477 -2.71 -1.31 0.33
C TYR A 477 -1.94 -0.45 1.33
N VAL A 478 -2.05 0.85 1.20
CA VAL A 478 -1.54 1.80 2.20
C VAL A 478 -2.62 2.84 2.51
N THR A 479 -2.81 3.12 3.77
CA THR A 479 -3.87 3.99 4.29
C THR A 479 -3.38 5.39 4.63
N ALA A 480 -2.08 5.64 4.46
CA ALA A 480 -1.46 6.96 4.58
C ALA A 480 -0.51 7.19 3.39
N VAL A 481 -0.72 8.24 2.62
CA VAL A 481 0.17 8.67 1.53
C VAL A 481 0.31 10.19 1.53
N VAL A 482 1.45 10.69 1.09
CA VAL A 482 1.60 12.12 0.77
C VAL A 482 1.26 12.30 -0.70
N ALA A 483 0.17 13.02 -0.97
CA ALA A 483 -0.28 13.23 -2.34
C ALA A 483 0.64 14.22 -3.07
N ALA A 484 0.98 13.92 -4.33
CA ALA A 484 1.85 14.78 -5.11
C ALA A 484 1.18 16.10 -5.52
N GLU A 485 -0.15 16.11 -5.58
CA GLU A 485 -0.97 17.22 -6.04
C GLU A 485 -0.97 18.41 -5.06
N ASP A 486 -0.90 18.12 -3.77
CA ASP A 486 -0.98 19.16 -2.73
C ASP A 486 0.18 19.08 -1.71
N GLY A 487 1.06 18.08 -1.82
CA GLY A 487 2.16 17.86 -0.90
C GLY A 487 1.73 17.48 0.52
N ARG A 488 0.46 17.12 0.74
CA ARG A 488 -0.12 16.82 2.06
C ARG A 488 -0.32 15.34 2.27
N ILE A 489 -0.32 14.96 3.53
CA ILE A 489 -0.66 13.58 3.88
C ILE A 489 -2.18 13.36 3.78
N HIS A 490 -2.55 12.31 3.06
CA HIS A 490 -3.90 11.81 2.91
C HIS A 490 -4.06 10.50 3.67
N PHE A 491 -5.20 10.34 4.32
CA PHE A 491 -5.54 9.12 5.07
C PHE A 491 -6.78 8.45 4.49
N ALA A 492 -6.73 7.14 4.35
CA ALA A 492 -7.88 6.32 3.98
C ALA A 492 -8.35 5.47 5.16
N GLN A 493 -9.57 5.00 5.08
CA GLN A 493 -10.09 4.00 6.00
C GLN A 493 -9.46 2.62 5.72
N ASP A 494 -9.22 1.83 6.76
CA ASP A 494 -8.79 0.43 6.66
C ASP A 494 -9.98 -0.47 6.26
N ILE A 495 -10.44 -0.34 5.00
CA ILE A 495 -11.66 -0.98 4.50
C ILE A 495 -11.63 -2.50 4.54
N TYR A 496 -10.44 -3.12 4.53
CA TYR A 496 -10.24 -4.57 4.56
C TYR A 496 -9.66 -5.09 5.88
N GLY A 497 -9.39 -4.21 6.85
CA GLY A 497 -8.80 -4.59 8.13
C GLY A 497 -7.32 -5.00 8.04
N HIS A 498 -6.63 -4.61 6.97
CA HIS A 498 -5.23 -4.96 6.77
C HIS A 498 -4.28 -4.18 7.67
N ASP A 499 -4.61 -2.94 8.08
CA ASP A 499 -3.84 -2.21 9.09
C ASP A 499 -3.90 -2.93 10.43
N ALA A 500 -5.11 -3.28 10.86
CA ALA A 500 -5.30 -4.01 12.12
C ALA A 500 -4.60 -5.38 12.11
N LYS A 501 -4.54 -6.06 10.95
CA LYS A 501 -3.84 -7.34 10.81
C LYS A 501 -2.32 -7.19 10.91
N LEU A 502 -1.75 -6.20 10.23
CA LEU A 502 -0.32 -5.90 10.28
C LEU A 502 0.08 -5.42 11.67
N ASP A 503 -0.72 -4.56 12.30
CA ASP A 503 -0.46 -4.06 13.64
C ASP A 503 -0.34 -5.19 14.67
N ARG A 504 -1.27 -6.16 14.64
CA ARG A 504 -1.19 -7.37 15.47
C ARG A 504 0.05 -8.23 15.18
N ALA A 505 0.46 -8.32 13.91
CA ALA A 505 1.66 -9.08 13.55
C ALA A 505 2.93 -8.40 14.09
N LEU A 506 3.01 -7.07 14.02
CA LEU A 506 4.12 -6.29 14.56
C LEU A 506 4.19 -6.36 16.10
N ALA A 507 3.04 -6.29 16.78
CA ALA A 507 2.97 -6.38 18.24
C ALA A 507 3.50 -7.72 18.78
N LYS A 508 3.29 -8.82 18.05
CA LYS A 508 3.85 -10.13 18.43
C LYS A 508 5.38 -10.17 18.39
N LEU A 509 6.01 -9.41 17.47
CA LEU A 509 7.47 -9.36 17.36
C LEU A 509 8.14 -8.57 18.50
N THR A 510 7.41 -7.70 19.18
CA THR A 510 7.91 -6.92 20.33
C THR A 510 7.69 -7.65 21.65
N ALA A 511 6.80 -8.64 21.69
CA ALA A 511 6.50 -9.44 22.89
C ALA A 511 7.35 -10.72 22.97
N SER A 512 8.03 -11.11 21.90
CA SER A 512 8.99 -12.25 21.81
C SER A 512 10.44 -11.78 21.91
#